data_b8263472636880a9364dc8419911ce2a
#
_entry.id   b8263472636880a9364dc8419911ce2a
#
_cell.length_a   1.000
_cell.length_b   1.000
_cell.length_c   1.000
_cell.angle_alpha   90.00
_cell.angle_beta   90.00
_cell.angle_gamma   90.00
#
_symmetry.space_group_name_H-M   'P 1'
#
loop_
_entity.id
_entity.type
_entity.pdbx_description
1 polymer ?
#
loop_
_entity_poly.entity_id
_entity_poly.type
_entity_poly.pdbx_seq_one_letter_code
_entity_poly.pdbx_strand_id
1 'polypeptide(L)'
;MSTNFGPDLRSWVATLQSADQLCRVAVPVDWDEEIGAITRANLSLGGPGLLFENILGHEKTRCTKFLTSAIGNRRQIQLMLGLPEGTGDSAIVRHLKAAFRNPVPPRVVESGPVTQNIVEGDDIDLFQFPAPKWHANDGGRYIDTFCGVVTEDKVTGRDNVGLYRGQIVDRDKIAKLMVPSQGWGGHFEEYKPDPMPVAIVYGWHDVLPFCAGSPFARDVCEWDMMGALLGQPVDLIACETVPLHVPATAEIVVEGYLDPDPATFALEGPFAEYPGFLGSAAPAPVVRVTRITHRDDPVLRGTLEGIRPGFFNEDSITNFARSAITWNMLEDLGINGITAVWMTEVSNGQDTVVQIHKAYRGHAQQVAAALWGTGGSVWFHKNVIVVEEDIDIHDPVALDWAMTYRVNAGLGDIAFYGPTMGSPLDPSTPPEKNDAAKYGAGEWTRVLFDATRSWEFEPRPEWGGRHFPPIDKVDPALEARIAARWEEYGIGIPYLDDERRELLTMEQLSRRLKDV
;
A
#
# COMPACT_ATOMS: atom_id res chain seq x y z
N MET A 1 3.76 22.29 10.92
CA MET A 1 3.89 23.23 9.77
C MET A 1 2.68 22.93 8.90
N SER A 2 1.83 23.91 8.57
CA SER A 2 0.71 23.66 7.67
C SER A 2 1.27 23.31 6.31
N THR A 3 1.07 22.10 5.86
CA THR A 3 1.34 21.70 4.49
C THR A 3 0.42 22.53 3.60
N ASN A 4 1.00 23.43 2.81
CA ASN A 4 0.26 24.31 1.90
C ASN A 4 -0.16 23.56 0.62
N PHE A 5 -0.49 22.26 0.76
CA PHE A 5 -0.94 21.41 -0.33
C PHE A 5 -2.46 21.54 -0.43
N GLY A 6 -2.95 21.92 -1.60
CA GLY A 6 -4.40 21.87 -1.86
C GLY A 6 -4.89 20.42 -1.74
N PRO A 7 -6.14 20.20 -1.35
CA PRO A 7 -6.66 18.88 -1.01
C PRO A 7 -7.16 18.08 -2.22
N ASP A 8 -6.61 18.26 -3.42
CA ASP A 8 -7.09 17.60 -4.63
C ASP A 8 -5.96 17.11 -5.55
N LEU A 9 -6.32 16.35 -6.60
CA LEU A 9 -5.36 15.80 -7.56
C LEU A 9 -4.59 16.88 -8.29
N ARG A 10 -5.22 18.00 -8.63
CA ARG A 10 -4.59 19.08 -9.42
C ARG A 10 -3.49 19.77 -8.65
N SER A 11 -3.71 20.02 -7.37
CA SER A 11 -2.69 20.54 -6.46
C SER A 11 -1.56 19.54 -6.22
N TRP A 12 -1.89 18.25 -6.15
CA TRP A 12 -0.89 17.19 -6.07
C TRP A 12 -0.02 17.12 -7.33
N VAL A 13 -0.64 17.12 -8.52
CA VAL A 13 0.07 17.18 -9.81
C VAL A 13 0.96 18.41 -9.90
N ALA A 14 0.48 19.59 -9.45
CA ALA A 14 1.29 20.81 -9.42
C ALA A 14 2.49 20.68 -8.45
N THR A 15 2.31 20.03 -7.31
CA THR A 15 3.38 19.74 -6.35
C THR A 15 4.45 18.83 -6.96
N LEU A 16 4.04 17.73 -7.58
CA LEU A 16 4.94 16.81 -8.27
C LEU A 16 5.72 17.53 -9.39
N GLN A 17 5.03 18.36 -10.17
CA GLN A 17 5.65 19.12 -11.25
C GLN A 17 6.70 20.11 -10.73
N SER A 18 6.40 20.82 -9.64
CA SER A 18 7.32 21.78 -9.03
C SER A 18 8.58 21.15 -8.41
N ALA A 19 8.50 19.85 -8.11
CA ALA A 19 9.59 19.07 -7.51
C ALA A 19 10.30 18.15 -8.53
N ASP A 20 10.09 18.35 -9.84
CA ASP A 20 10.60 17.50 -10.92
C ASP A 20 10.23 16.01 -10.75
N GLN A 21 9.08 15.75 -10.13
CA GLN A 21 8.54 14.41 -9.90
C GLN A 21 7.35 14.08 -10.82
N LEU A 22 7.16 14.81 -11.92
CA LEU A 22 6.12 14.56 -12.91
C LEU A 22 6.68 14.64 -14.33
N CYS A 23 6.38 13.64 -15.14
CA CYS A 23 6.59 13.66 -16.58
C CYS A 23 5.24 13.74 -17.31
N ARG A 24 5.08 14.73 -18.21
CA ARG A 24 3.93 14.84 -19.11
C ARG A 24 4.23 14.11 -20.42
N VAL A 25 3.44 13.09 -20.72
CA VAL A 25 3.57 12.28 -21.95
C VAL A 25 2.58 12.82 -22.98
N ALA A 26 3.08 13.64 -23.90
CA ALA A 26 2.28 14.32 -24.93
C ALA A 26 2.22 13.56 -26.26
N VAL A 27 3.10 12.58 -26.46
CA VAL A 27 3.05 11.72 -27.65
C VAL A 27 1.83 10.79 -27.59
N PRO A 28 1.26 10.37 -28.73
CA PRO A 28 0.17 9.40 -28.74
C PRO A 28 0.60 8.09 -28.08
N VAL A 29 -0.23 7.55 -27.17
CA VAL A 29 0.01 6.30 -26.46
C VAL A 29 -1.27 5.46 -26.49
N ASP A 30 -1.12 4.15 -26.70
CA ASP A 30 -2.27 3.24 -26.67
C ASP A 30 -2.64 2.88 -25.21
N TRP A 31 -3.94 2.86 -24.92
CA TRP A 31 -4.45 2.35 -23.66
C TRP A 31 -4.33 0.82 -23.55
N ASP A 32 -4.23 0.10 -24.68
CA ASP A 32 -4.06 -1.35 -24.74
C ASP A 32 -2.59 -1.70 -24.58
N GLU A 33 -2.19 -2.08 -23.40
CA GLU A 33 -0.86 -2.55 -22.95
C GLU A 33 0.27 -1.49 -22.95
N GLU A 34 0.27 -0.48 -23.85
CA GLU A 34 1.40 0.44 -23.95
C GLU A 34 1.55 1.34 -22.72
N ILE A 35 0.44 1.88 -22.18
CA ILE A 35 0.46 2.60 -20.89
C ILE A 35 1.08 1.72 -19.79
N GLY A 36 0.68 0.44 -19.72
CA GLY A 36 1.22 -0.51 -18.75
C GLY A 36 2.72 -0.75 -18.91
N ALA A 37 3.19 -0.97 -20.15
CA ALA A 37 4.60 -1.20 -20.46
C ALA A 37 5.49 0.01 -20.11
N ILE A 38 5.04 1.23 -20.45
CA ILE A 38 5.73 2.48 -20.11
C ILE A 38 5.79 2.65 -18.60
N THR A 39 4.65 2.44 -17.91
CA THR A 39 4.56 2.54 -16.44
C THR A 39 5.51 1.56 -15.75
N ARG A 40 5.56 0.30 -16.21
CA ARG A 40 6.48 -0.73 -15.69
C ARG A 40 7.94 -0.30 -15.84
N ALA A 41 8.34 0.17 -17.01
CA ALA A 41 9.70 0.62 -17.26
C ALA A 41 10.07 1.83 -16.37
N ASN A 42 9.15 2.79 -16.20
CA ASN A 42 9.33 3.95 -15.37
C ASN A 42 9.49 3.58 -13.88
N LEU A 43 8.59 2.77 -13.34
CA LEU A 43 8.62 2.34 -11.92
C LEU A 43 9.88 1.54 -11.61
N SER A 44 10.35 0.68 -12.53
CA SER A 44 11.56 -0.12 -12.31
C SER A 44 12.83 0.72 -12.13
N LEU A 45 12.80 1.99 -12.54
CA LEU A 45 13.90 2.95 -12.42
C LEU A 45 13.67 4.00 -11.32
N GLY A 46 12.57 3.89 -10.56
CA GLY A 46 12.20 4.91 -9.56
C GLY A 46 11.85 6.26 -10.20
N GLY A 47 11.27 6.23 -11.40
CA GLY A 47 10.95 7.40 -12.20
C GLY A 47 9.83 8.27 -11.62
N PRO A 48 9.56 9.43 -12.23
CA PRO A 48 8.53 10.37 -11.79
C PRO A 48 7.12 9.86 -12.05
N GLY A 49 6.09 10.54 -11.54
CA GLY A 49 4.71 10.36 -11.95
C GLY A 49 4.54 10.58 -13.46
N LEU A 50 3.65 9.81 -14.09
CA LEU A 50 3.39 9.89 -15.52
C LEU A 50 1.97 10.41 -15.74
N LEU A 51 1.85 11.58 -16.39
CA LEU A 51 0.59 12.14 -16.86
C LEU A 51 0.51 12.00 -18.39
N PHE A 52 -0.27 11.02 -18.83
CA PHE A 52 -0.57 10.81 -20.26
C PHE A 52 -1.66 11.80 -20.70
N GLU A 53 -1.36 12.62 -21.72
CA GLU A 53 -2.25 13.69 -22.21
C GLU A 53 -2.75 13.45 -23.64
N ASN A 54 -2.30 12.39 -24.30
CA ASN A 54 -2.68 12.04 -25.66
C ASN A 54 -2.84 10.50 -25.77
N ILE A 55 -4.06 10.03 -25.48
CA ILE A 55 -4.37 8.60 -25.43
C ILE A 55 -5.21 8.25 -26.65
N LEU A 56 -4.75 7.30 -27.45
CA LEU A 56 -5.39 6.89 -28.69
C LEU A 56 -6.84 6.47 -28.46
N GLY A 57 -7.75 7.01 -29.26
CA GLY A 57 -9.19 6.77 -29.15
C GLY A 57 -9.89 7.59 -28.06
N HIS A 58 -9.15 8.38 -27.27
CA HIS A 58 -9.70 9.23 -26.21
C HIS A 58 -9.53 10.74 -26.46
N GLU A 59 -9.16 11.15 -27.68
CA GLU A 59 -8.87 12.56 -28.00
C GLU A 59 -10.09 13.48 -27.88
N LYS A 60 -11.30 12.92 -27.89
CA LYS A 60 -12.57 13.65 -27.81
C LYS A 60 -13.59 13.05 -26.85
N THR A 61 -13.15 12.15 -25.97
CA THR A 61 -13.98 11.54 -24.95
C THR A 61 -14.13 12.43 -23.72
N ARG A 62 -14.93 12.03 -22.76
CA ARG A 62 -15.18 12.80 -21.50
C ARG A 62 -13.92 12.97 -20.66
N CYS A 63 -13.01 12.01 -20.73
CA CYS A 63 -11.72 12.07 -20.07
C CYS A 63 -10.62 11.73 -21.08
N THR A 64 -9.63 12.61 -21.22
CA THR A 64 -8.54 12.48 -22.20
C THR A 64 -7.18 12.24 -21.53
N LYS A 65 -7.13 12.23 -20.18
CA LYS A 65 -5.89 12.20 -19.41
C LYS A 65 -5.88 11.04 -18.43
N PHE A 66 -4.69 10.48 -18.23
CA PHE A 66 -4.47 9.40 -17.28
C PHE A 66 -3.20 9.64 -16.48
N LEU A 67 -3.29 9.51 -15.14
CA LEU A 67 -2.17 9.67 -14.21
C LEU A 67 -1.83 8.34 -13.55
N THR A 68 -0.53 8.00 -13.49
CA THR A 68 0.01 6.84 -12.76
C THR A 68 1.40 7.15 -12.21
N SER A 69 1.95 6.29 -11.38
CA SER A 69 3.29 6.42 -10.76
C SER A 69 3.46 7.68 -9.91
N ALA A 70 2.38 8.23 -9.36
CA ALA A 70 2.43 9.51 -8.64
C ALA A 70 2.86 9.40 -7.17
N ILE A 71 2.91 8.17 -6.60
CA ILE A 71 3.49 7.85 -5.29
C ILE A 71 4.41 6.61 -5.35
N GLY A 72 5.12 6.41 -6.46
CA GLY A 72 5.96 5.24 -6.72
C GLY A 72 7.38 5.31 -6.11
N ASN A 73 7.80 6.41 -5.48
CA ASN A 73 9.15 6.53 -4.92
C ASN A 73 9.19 7.35 -3.61
N ARG A 74 10.34 7.31 -2.90
CA ARG A 74 10.52 7.98 -1.58
C ARG A 74 10.32 9.48 -1.65
N ARG A 75 10.77 10.12 -2.72
CA ARG A 75 10.61 11.57 -2.87
C ARG A 75 9.14 11.99 -2.96
N GLN A 76 8.36 11.23 -3.68
CA GLN A 76 6.92 11.48 -3.81
C GLN A 76 6.18 11.30 -2.48
N ILE A 77 6.51 10.27 -1.68
CA ILE A 77 5.89 10.11 -0.37
C ILE A 77 6.32 11.21 0.62
N GLN A 78 7.58 11.65 0.58
CA GLN A 78 8.04 12.79 1.38
C GLN A 78 7.26 14.06 1.02
N LEU A 79 7.05 14.32 -0.27
CA LEU A 79 6.23 15.44 -0.76
C LEU A 79 4.78 15.32 -0.29
N MET A 80 4.17 14.14 -0.45
CA MET A 80 2.78 13.89 -0.04
C MET A 80 2.57 14.14 1.46
N LEU A 81 3.55 13.81 2.28
CA LEU A 81 3.49 13.99 3.73
C LEU A 81 4.07 15.34 4.21
N GLY A 82 4.54 16.20 3.30
CA GLY A 82 5.15 17.48 3.65
C GLY A 82 6.48 17.34 4.41
N LEU A 83 7.19 16.25 4.20
CA LEU A 83 8.46 15.96 4.86
C LEU A 83 9.66 16.49 4.04
N PRO A 84 10.77 16.86 4.71
CA PRO A 84 11.99 17.24 4.03
C PRO A 84 12.52 16.13 3.11
N GLU A 85 13.18 16.54 2.04
CA GLU A 85 13.93 15.60 1.19
C GLU A 85 15.01 14.89 2.00
N GLY A 86 15.21 13.58 1.74
CA GLY A 86 16.15 12.76 2.47
C GLY A 86 15.64 12.27 3.84
N THR A 87 14.38 12.53 4.19
CA THR A 87 13.76 11.91 5.39
C THR A 87 13.79 10.39 5.25
N GLY A 88 14.46 9.70 6.16
CA GLY A 88 14.62 8.24 6.15
C GLY A 88 13.33 7.48 6.48
N ASP A 89 13.27 6.22 6.08
CA ASP A 89 12.08 5.37 6.16
C ASP A 89 11.54 5.24 7.59
N SER A 90 12.39 5.03 8.59
CA SER A 90 11.98 5.01 10.01
C SER A 90 11.34 6.32 10.48
N ALA A 91 11.79 7.47 9.96
CA ALA A 91 11.22 8.76 10.31
C ALA A 91 9.84 8.96 9.64
N ILE A 92 9.68 8.49 8.40
CA ILE A 92 8.38 8.47 7.69
C ILE A 92 7.37 7.62 8.47
N VAL A 93 7.74 6.40 8.87
CA VAL A 93 6.86 5.51 9.66
C VAL A 93 6.45 6.17 10.98
N ARG A 94 7.42 6.79 11.72
CA ARG A 94 7.11 7.50 12.97
C ARG A 94 6.19 8.71 12.76
N HIS A 95 6.36 9.44 11.65
CA HIS A 95 5.46 10.54 11.31
C HIS A 95 4.02 10.04 11.09
N LEU A 96 3.84 9.00 10.28
CA LEU A 96 2.55 8.38 10.01
C LEU A 96 1.92 7.79 11.29
N LYS A 97 2.72 7.10 12.11
CA LYS A 97 2.30 6.58 13.42
C LYS A 97 1.70 7.67 14.31
N ALA A 98 2.36 8.82 14.37
CA ALA A 98 1.87 9.96 15.14
C ALA A 98 0.62 10.61 14.51
N ALA A 99 0.57 10.73 13.18
CA ALA A 99 -0.57 11.30 12.47
C ALA A 99 -1.84 10.45 12.69
N PHE A 100 -1.75 9.12 12.56
CA PHE A 100 -2.90 8.22 12.75
C PHE A 100 -3.42 8.12 14.20
N ARG A 101 -2.68 8.67 15.17
CA ARG A 101 -3.18 8.87 16.54
C ARG A 101 -4.04 10.14 16.71
N ASN A 102 -4.10 10.98 15.68
CA ASN A 102 -4.78 12.27 15.70
C ASN A 102 -5.74 12.39 14.51
N PRO A 103 -6.84 11.60 14.48
CA PRO A 103 -7.80 11.63 13.39
C PRO A 103 -8.42 13.03 13.23
N VAL A 104 -8.71 13.43 11.98
CA VAL A 104 -9.39 14.68 11.64
C VAL A 104 -10.67 14.36 10.87
N PRO A 105 -11.84 14.40 11.51
CA PRO A 105 -13.10 14.05 10.88
C PRO A 105 -13.40 14.86 9.61
N PRO A 106 -14.02 14.26 8.60
CA PRO A 106 -14.45 14.97 7.40
C PRO A 106 -15.57 15.96 7.72
N ARG A 107 -15.87 16.84 6.77
CA ARG A 107 -17.04 17.70 6.83
C ARG A 107 -17.85 17.60 5.55
N VAL A 108 -19.16 17.62 5.67
CA VAL A 108 -20.05 17.64 4.52
C VAL A 108 -20.21 19.07 4.02
N VAL A 109 -20.11 19.26 2.70
CA VAL A 109 -20.29 20.53 1.99
C VAL A 109 -21.43 20.43 0.99
N GLU A 110 -22.04 21.56 0.61
CA GLU A 110 -23.21 21.59 -0.26
C GLU A 110 -22.88 21.44 -1.76
N SER A 111 -21.66 21.79 -2.17
CA SER A 111 -21.26 21.77 -3.57
C SER A 111 -19.75 21.56 -3.73
N GLY A 112 -19.35 21.07 -4.90
CA GLY A 112 -17.95 20.89 -5.25
C GLY A 112 -17.74 20.73 -6.74
N PRO A 113 -16.51 20.90 -7.24
CA PRO A 113 -16.23 20.82 -8.67
C PRO A 113 -16.47 19.43 -9.28
N VAL A 114 -16.57 18.36 -8.48
CA VAL A 114 -16.89 17.01 -8.97
C VAL A 114 -18.25 16.93 -9.64
N THR A 115 -19.18 17.86 -9.33
CA THR A 115 -20.53 17.90 -9.91
C THR A 115 -20.66 18.84 -11.12
N GLN A 116 -19.54 19.32 -11.70
CA GLN A 116 -19.57 20.20 -12.87
C GLN A 116 -20.23 19.54 -14.10
N ASN A 117 -20.03 18.23 -14.26
CA ASN A 117 -20.63 17.45 -15.33
C ASN A 117 -21.35 16.25 -14.74
N ILE A 118 -22.54 15.97 -15.26
CA ILE A 118 -23.41 14.88 -14.83
C ILE A 118 -23.73 14.00 -16.03
N VAL A 119 -23.63 12.68 -15.85
CA VAL A 119 -23.91 11.67 -16.88
C VAL A 119 -24.85 10.62 -16.29
N GLU A 120 -26.02 10.47 -16.90
CA GLU A 120 -27.09 9.60 -16.42
C GLU A 120 -27.77 8.84 -17.58
N GLY A 121 -28.50 7.79 -17.25
CA GLY A 121 -29.31 7.04 -18.20
C GLY A 121 -28.49 6.46 -19.37
N ASP A 122 -29.01 6.65 -20.58
CA ASP A 122 -28.38 6.11 -21.81
C ASP A 122 -27.05 6.78 -22.18
N ASP A 123 -26.71 7.92 -21.54
CA ASP A 123 -25.43 8.61 -21.76
C ASP A 123 -24.26 8.01 -20.96
N ILE A 124 -24.55 7.10 -20.01
CA ILE A 124 -23.53 6.41 -19.25
C ILE A 124 -22.71 5.53 -20.20
N ASP A 125 -21.40 5.77 -20.23
CA ASP A 125 -20.45 5.00 -21.01
C ASP A 125 -19.06 5.05 -20.38
N LEU A 126 -18.69 4.00 -19.64
CA LEU A 126 -17.40 3.86 -18.97
C LEU A 126 -16.22 3.85 -19.94
N PHE A 127 -16.45 3.49 -21.23
CA PHE A 127 -15.42 3.52 -22.26
C PHE A 127 -15.04 4.94 -22.70
N GLN A 128 -15.77 5.97 -22.23
CA GLN A 128 -15.39 7.38 -22.38
C GLN A 128 -14.23 7.80 -21.46
N PHE A 129 -13.77 6.90 -20.59
CA PHE A 129 -12.65 7.12 -19.68
C PHE A 129 -11.48 6.21 -20.08
N PRO A 130 -10.22 6.70 -20.08
CA PRO A 130 -9.08 5.98 -20.63
C PRO A 130 -8.52 4.91 -19.68
N ALA A 131 -9.39 4.02 -19.17
CA ALA A 131 -8.97 2.90 -18.36
C ALA A 131 -8.08 1.96 -19.17
N PRO A 132 -6.85 1.63 -18.74
CA PRO A 132 -5.96 0.73 -19.47
C PRO A 132 -6.41 -0.73 -19.40
N LYS A 133 -6.08 -1.48 -20.45
CA LYS A 133 -5.74 -2.89 -20.32
C LYS A 133 -4.25 -2.93 -20.03
N TRP A 134 -3.86 -3.30 -18.80
CA TRP A 134 -2.50 -3.12 -18.33
C TRP A 134 -1.50 -4.13 -18.89
N HIS A 135 -1.93 -5.38 -19.10
CA HIS A 135 -1.09 -6.49 -19.55
C HIS A 135 -1.81 -7.31 -20.62
N ALA A 136 -1.03 -7.99 -21.46
CA ALA A 136 -1.53 -8.85 -22.53
C ALA A 136 -2.54 -9.91 -22.06
N ASN A 137 -2.35 -10.43 -20.86
CA ASN A 137 -3.17 -11.50 -20.30
C ASN A 137 -4.34 -11.00 -19.44
N ASP A 138 -4.52 -9.70 -19.27
CA ASP A 138 -5.68 -9.17 -18.56
C ASP A 138 -6.96 -9.41 -19.33
N GLY A 139 -8.05 -9.73 -18.62
CA GLY A 139 -9.35 -10.06 -19.21
C GLY A 139 -10.05 -8.88 -19.89
N GLY A 140 -9.57 -7.65 -19.67
CA GLY A 140 -10.13 -6.44 -20.27
C GLY A 140 -9.54 -5.16 -19.70
N ARG A 141 -10.30 -4.06 -19.80
CA ARG A 141 -9.91 -2.74 -19.28
C ARG A 141 -10.23 -2.67 -17.78
N TYR A 142 -9.24 -2.33 -16.96
CA TYR A 142 -9.39 -2.18 -15.51
C TYR A 142 -9.40 -0.72 -15.12
N ILE A 143 -10.59 -0.21 -14.76
CA ILE A 143 -10.76 1.17 -14.31
C ILE A 143 -10.46 1.33 -12.82
N ASP A 144 -10.77 0.30 -12.03
CA ASP A 144 -10.56 0.30 -10.57
C ASP A 144 -9.22 -0.38 -10.24
N THR A 145 -8.14 0.37 -10.31
CA THR A 145 -6.83 -0.08 -9.85
C THR A 145 -6.35 0.76 -8.66
N PHE A 146 -6.45 2.09 -8.73
CA PHE A 146 -6.00 3.00 -7.67
C PHE A 146 -7.08 4.05 -7.38
N CYS A 147 -8.25 3.58 -7.04
CA CYS A 147 -9.47 4.36 -6.74
C CYS A 147 -9.84 4.23 -5.26
N GLY A 148 -10.82 5.00 -4.81
CA GLY A 148 -11.46 4.81 -3.51
C GLY A 148 -12.86 4.24 -3.70
N VAL A 149 -13.08 2.97 -3.35
CA VAL A 149 -14.43 2.39 -3.33
C VAL A 149 -15.05 2.64 -1.97
N VAL A 150 -16.11 3.43 -1.96
CA VAL A 150 -16.85 3.82 -0.75
C VAL A 150 -18.06 2.94 -0.60
N THR A 151 -18.21 2.35 0.57
CA THR A 151 -19.40 1.60 1.01
C THR A 151 -19.71 1.95 2.47
N GLU A 152 -20.90 1.65 2.93
CA GLU A 152 -21.34 1.93 4.30
C GLU A 152 -21.72 0.63 5.02
N ASP A 153 -21.30 0.48 6.26
CA ASP A 153 -21.79 -0.55 7.17
C ASP A 153 -23.26 -0.28 7.49
N LYS A 154 -24.15 -1.19 7.08
CA LYS A 154 -25.60 -1.06 7.18
C LYS A 154 -26.10 -0.91 8.62
N VAL A 155 -25.32 -1.38 9.59
CA VAL A 155 -25.69 -1.39 11.01
C VAL A 155 -25.22 -0.12 11.72
N THR A 156 -23.99 0.29 11.45
CA THR A 156 -23.35 1.41 12.16
C THR A 156 -23.42 2.73 11.41
N GLY A 157 -23.71 2.71 10.09
CA GLY A 157 -23.69 3.91 9.23
C GLY A 157 -22.26 4.44 9.01
N ARG A 158 -21.24 3.60 9.20
CA ARG A 158 -19.84 4.01 9.03
C ARG A 158 -19.33 3.68 7.64
N ASP A 159 -18.66 4.65 7.03
CA ASP A 159 -18.02 4.46 5.74
C ASP A 159 -16.81 3.53 5.85
N ASN A 160 -16.59 2.76 4.79
CA ASN A 160 -15.33 2.09 4.45
C ASN A 160 -14.86 2.60 3.09
N VAL A 161 -13.60 2.97 3.00
CA VAL A 161 -12.97 3.40 1.75
C VAL A 161 -11.80 2.46 1.46
N GLY A 162 -11.93 1.62 0.44
CA GLY A 162 -10.93 0.61 0.13
C GLY A 162 -10.51 0.55 -1.33
N LEU A 163 -9.37 -0.09 -1.58
CA LEU A 163 -8.89 -0.42 -2.93
C LEU A 163 -9.47 -1.79 -3.33
N TYR A 164 -10.37 -1.81 -4.30
CA TYR A 164 -10.99 -3.04 -4.79
C TYR A 164 -11.02 -3.00 -6.31
N ARG A 165 -10.29 -3.92 -6.95
CA ARG A 165 -10.15 -3.95 -8.42
C ARG A 165 -11.49 -4.09 -9.13
N GLY A 166 -11.59 -3.53 -10.35
CA GLY A 166 -12.80 -3.61 -11.15
C GLY A 166 -12.53 -3.50 -12.64
N GLN A 167 -13.12 -4.44 -13.37
CA GLN A 167 -13.05 -4.57 -14.82
C GLN A 167 -14.30 -3.99 -15.48
N ILE A 168 -14.13 -3.15 -16.48
CA ILE A 168 -15.25 -2.70 -17.33
C ILE A 168 -15.73 -3.91 -18.16
N VAL A 169 -16.98 -4.32 -17.97
CA VAL A 169 -17.60 -5.44 -18.68
C VAL A 169 -18.72 -5.00 -19.62
N ASP A 170 -19.27 -3.80 -19.43
CA ASP A 170 -20.26 -3.17 -20.27
C ASP A 170 -20.18 -1.65 -20.11
N ARG A 171 -20.91 -0.88 -20.91
CA ARG A 171 -20.94 0.60 -20.85
C ARG A 171 -21.28 1.13 -19.47
N ASP A 172 -22.15 0.43 -18.73
CA ASP A 172 -22.67 0.79 -17.42
C ASP A 172 -22.36 -0.22 -16.33
N LYS A 173 -21.38 -1.13 -16.54
CA LYS A 173 -21.10 -2.24 -15.62
C LYS A 173 -19.61 -2.42 -15.34
N ILE A 174 -19.30 -2.56 -14.04
CA ILE A 174 -17.95 -2.87 -13.55
C ILE A 174 -18.03 -4.17 -12.74
N ALA A 175 -17.37 -5.24 -13.22
CA ALA A 175 -17.25 -6.49 -12.49
C ALA A 175 -16.18 -6.35 -11.41
N LYS A 176 -16.45 -6.89 -10.20
CA LYS A 176 -15.66 -6.64 -9.00
C LYS A 176 -15.20 -7.95 -8.36
N LEU A 177 -13.88 -8.10 -8.17
CA LEU A 177 -13.39 -9.20 -7.31
C LEU A 177 -13.95 -9.01 -5.90
N MET A 178 -14.81 -9.93 -5.44
CA MET A 178 -15.37 -9.89 -4.10
C MET A 178 -14.69 -10.90 -3.20
N VAL A 179 -14.08 -10.42 -2.13
CA VAL A 179 -13.48 -11.26 -1.09
C VAL A 179 -14.22 -10.99 0.22
N PRO A 180 -14.97 -11.95 0.77
CA PRO A 180 -15.83 -11.75 1.94
C PRO A 180 -15.10 -11.27 3.20
N SER A 181 -13.82 -11.58 3.34
CA SER A 181 -13.01 -11.16 4.48
C SER A 181 -12.48 -9.71 4.42
N GLN A 182 -12.69 -9.01 3.30
CA GLN A 182 -12.41 -7.56 3.19
C GLN A 182 -13.52 -6.74 3.83
N GLY A 183 -13.23 -5.46 4.19
CA GLY A 183 -14.20 -4.56 4.82
C GLY A 183 -15.51 -4.47 4.04
N TRP A 184 -15.45 -4.13 2.75
CA TRP A 184 -16.64 -4.06 1.90
C TRP A 184 -17.31 -5.43 1.63
N GLY A 185 -16.55 -6.53 1.72
CA GLY A 185 -17.11 -7.89 1.62
C GLY A 185 -18.06 -8.20 2.78
N GLY A 186 -17.72 -7.74 3.99
CA GLY A 186 -18.62 -7.79 5.14
C GLY A 186 -19.90 -6.98 4.91
N HIS A 187 -19.76 -5.73 4.40
CA HIS A 187 -20.93 -4.91 4.04
C HIS A 187 -21.79 -5.59 2.98
N PHE A 188 -21.19 -6.18 1.94
CA PHE A 188 -21.93 -6.89 0.91
C PHE A 188 -22.80 -8.02 1.47
N GLU A 189 -22.30 -8.78 2.43
CA GLU A 189 -23.08 -9.82 3.12
C GLU A 189 -24.23 -9.23 3.97
N GLU A 190 -24.01 -8.07 4.60
CA GLU A 190 -25.03 -7.39 5.42
C GLU A 190 -26.19 -6.82 4.57
N TYR A 191 -25.91 -6.43 3.33
CA TYR A 191 -26.94 -5.89 2.43
C TYR A 191 -27.84 -6.98 1.82
N LYS A 192 -27.37 -8.22 1.66
CA LYS A 192 -28.15 -9.30 1.06
C LYS A 192 -29.55 -9.46 1.69
N PRO A 193 -30.62 -9.70 0.90
CA PRO A 193 -30.61 -9.91 -0.56
C PRO A 193 -30.67 -8.61 -1.40
N ASP A 194 -30.63 -7.45 -0.77
CA ASP A 194 -30.73 -6.15 -1.45
C ASP A 194 -29.37 -5.78 -2.11
N PRO A 195 -29.38 -5.04 -3.23
CA PRO A 195 -28.17 -4.49 -3.81
C PRO A 195 -27.47 -3.51 -2.85
N MET A 196 -26.14 -3.62 -2.72
CA MET A 196 -25.32 -2.75 -1.88
C MET A 196 -25.00 -1.44 -2.63
N PRO A 197 -25.26 -0.25 -2.04
CA PRO A 197 -24.86 1.01 -2.63
C PRO A 197 -23.32 1.15 -2.63
N VAL A 198 -22.78 1.69 -3.73
CA VAL A 198 -21.34 1.86 -3.94
C VAL A 198 -21.11 3.22 -4.61
N ALA A 199 -20.10 3.96 -4.14
CA ALA A 199 -19.54 5.09 -4.85
C ALA A 199 -18.04 4.86 -5.10
N ILE A 200 -17.55 5.16 -6.30
CA ILE A 200 -16.16 4.92 -6.67
C ILE A 200 -15.53 6.25 -7.06
N VAL A 201 -14.44 6.61 -6.39
CA VAL A 201 -13.73 7.88 -6.53
C VAL A 201 -12.45 7.64 -7.33
N TYR A 202 -12.31 8.30 -8.47
CA TYR A 202 -11.10 8.29 -9.28
C TYR A 202 -10.48 9.68 -9.31
N GLY A 203 -9.18 9.77 -8.98
CA GLY A 203 -8.46 11.02 -9.04
C GLY A 203 -8.90 12.02 -7.95
N TRP A 204 -8.34 11.83 -6.79
CA TRP A 204 -8.29 12.80 -5.70
C TRP A 204 -6.84 12.89 -5.22
N HIS A 205 -6.55 13.59 -4.12
CA HIS A 205 -5.20 13.58 -3.55
C HIS A 205 -4.74 12.14 -3.25
N ASP A 206 -3.48 11.80 -3.53
CA ASP A 206 -2.99 10.42 -3.41
C ASP A 206 -2.93 9.88 -1.95
N VAL A 207 -3.28 10.67 -0.94
CA VAL A 207 -3.61 10.14 0.40
C VAL A 207 -4.82 9.21 0.38
N LEU A 208 -5.73 9.31 -0.63
CA LEU A 208 -6.88 8.42 -0.78
C LEU A 208 -6.44 6.98 -1.02
N PRO A 209 -5.74 6.63 -2.11
CA PRO A 209 -5.28 5.26 -2.31
C PRO A 209 -4.30 4.81 -1.21
N PHE A 210 -3.49 5.72 -0.68
CA PHE A 210 -2.56 5.44 0.41
C PHE A 210 -3.27 4.99 1.69
N CYS A 211 -4.35 5.64 2.11
CA CYS A 211 -5.17 5.23 3.24
C CYS A 211 -6.08 4.04 2.90
N ALA A 212 -6.74 4.06 1.73
CA ALA A 212 -7.64 3.00 1.30
C ALA A 212 -6.95 1.61 1.15
N GLY A 213 -5.64 1.59 0.86
CA GLY A 213 -4.81 0.39 0.83
C GLY A 213 -4.26 -0.05 2.19
N SER A 214 -4.68 0.60 3.28
CA SER A 214 -4.12 0.41 4.62
C SER A 214 -5.09 -0.36 5.54
N PRO A 215 -4.60 -1.28 6.39
CA PRO A 215 -5.45 -2.16 7.21
C PRO A 215 -5.89 -1.46 8.51
N PHE A 216 -6.65 -0.39 8.42
CA PHE A 216 -7.26 0.23 9.59
C PHE A 216 -8.23 -0.73 10.30
N ALA A 217 -8.41 -0.54 11.59
CA ALA A 217 -9.39 -1.29 12.35
C ALA A 217 -10.82 -0.97 11.85
N ARG A 218 -11.73 -1.93 11.96
CA ARG A 218 -13.12 -1.82 11.42
C ARG A 218 -13.90 -0.62 11.98
N ASP A 219 -13.48 -0.10 13.11
CA ASP A 219 -14.09 1.07 13.77
C ASP A 219 -13.41 2.41 13.40
N VAL A 220 -12.45 2.39 12.51
CA VAL A 220 -11.75 3.58 12.00
C VAL A 220 -12.31 3.95 10.64
N CYS A 221 -12.58 5.24 10.42
CA CYS A 221 -12.98 5.77 9.13
C CYS A 221 -11.74 6.27 8.37
N GLU A 222 -11.54 5.82 7.15
CA GLU A 222 -10.39 6.21 6.33
C GLU A 222 -10.38 7.72 6.04
N TRP A 223 -11.56 8.37 5.95
CA TRP A 223 -11.66 9.83 5.79
C TRP A 223 -11.00 10.59 6.93
N ASP A 224 -11.14 10.10 8.18
CA ASP A 224 -10.51 10.72 9.35
C ASP A 224 -8.99 10.64 9.27
N MET A 225 -8.46 9.54 8.73
CA MET A 225 -7.03 9.30 8.56
C MET A 225 -6.45 10.12 7.40
N MET A 226 -7.20 10.25 6.31
CA MET A 226 -6.85 11.17 5.22
C MET A 226 -6.80 12.61 5.72
N GLY A 227 -7.78 13.02 6.50
CA GLY A 227 -7.79 14.34 7.16
C GLY A 227 -6.60 14.56 8.08
N ALA A 228 -6.19 13.54 8.84
CA ALA A 228 -5.00 13.60 9.69
C ALA A 228 -3.71 13.82 8.87
N LEU A 229 -3.56 13.17 7.73
CA LEU A 229 -2.40 13.35 6.84
C LEU A 229 -2.40 14.71 6.14
N LEU A 230 -3.58 15.21 5.75
CA LEU A 230 -3.72 16.52 5.12
C LEU A 230 -3.65 17.68 6.14
N GLY A 231 -3.80 17.39 7.44
CA GLY A 231 -3.87 18.41 8.50
C GLY A 231 -5.14 19.26 8.45
N GLN A 232 -6.19 18.81 7.74
CA GLN A 232 -7.47 19.49 7.60
C GLN A 232 -8.58 18.48 7.26
N PRO A 233 -9.86 18.80 7.57
CA PRO A 233 -10.98 17.95 7.19
C PRO A 233 -11.05 17.67 5.68
N VAL A 234 -11.44 16.46 5.32
CA VAL A 234 -11.85 16.14 3.94
C VAL A 234 -13.22 16.73 3.69
N ASP A 235 -13.38 17.53 2.62
CA ASP A 235 -14.65 18.05 2.19
C ASP A 235 -15.41 16.98 1.39
N LEU A 236 -16.49 16.47 1.95
CA LEU A 236 -17.33 15.45 1.34
C LEU A 236 -18.64 16.08 0.82
N ILE A 237 -19.11 15.58 -0.32
CA ILE A 237 -20.44 15.91 -0.88
C ILE A 237 -21.29 14.64 -0.92
N ALA A 238 -22.58 14.77 -0.69
CA ALA A 238 -23.52 13.67 -0.83
C ALA A 238 -23.65 13.24 -2.29
N CYS A 239 -23.65 11.93 -2.53
CA CYS A 239 -24.07 11.33 -3.78
C CYS A 239 -25.57 11.50 -3.99
N GLU A 240 -26.02 11.44 -5.24
CA GLU A 240 -27.44 11.67 -5.58
C GLU A 240 -28.23 10.36 -5.72
N THR A 241 -27.59 9.31 -6.22
CA THR A 241 -28.28 8.04 -6.49
C THR A 241 -28.00 6.94 -5.45
N VAL A 242 -27.04 7.17 -4.57
CA VAL A 242 -26.67 6.29 -3.45
C VAL A 242 -26.51 7.10 -2.17
N PRO A 243 -26.82 6.55 -0.98
CA PRO A 243 -26.74 7.28 0.29
C PRO A 243 -25.29 7.32 0.84
N LEU A 244 -24.34 7.75 0.03
CA LEU A 244 -22.91 7.79 0.34
C LEU A 244 -22.35 9.21 0.14
N HIS A 245 -21.14 9.44 0.66
CA HIS A 245 -20.43 10.69 0.51
C HIS A 245 -19.07 10.48 -0.15
N VAL A 246 -18.66 11.45 -0.99
CA VAL A 246 -17.40 11.38 -1.74
C VAL A 246 -16.68 12.74 -1.69
N PRO A 247 -15.36 12.81 -1.91
CA PRO A 247 -14.65 14.09 -1.92
C PRO A 247 -15.23 15.07 -2.95
N ALA A 248 -15.61 16.25 -2.48
CA ALA A 248 -16.19 17.30 -3.31
C ALA A 248 -15.26 17.77 -4.45
N THR A 249 -13.96 17.53 -4.32
CA THR A 249 -12.92 17.90 -5.29
C THR A 249 -12.36 16.70 -6.07
N ALA A 250 -13.01 15.53 -6.03
CA ALA A 250 -12.64 14.39 -6.86
C ALA A 250 -12.71 14.73 -8.37
N GLU A 251 -11.89 14.08 -9.17
CA GLU A 251 -11.91 14.27 -10.63
C GLU A 251 -13.11 13.59 -11.28
N ILE A 252 -13.40 12.35 -10.87
CA ILE A 252 -14.49 11.51 -11.39
C ILE A 252 -15.08 10.71 -10.24
N VAL A 253 -16.41 10.60 -10.19
CA VAL A 253 -17.14 9.71 -9.27
C VAL A 253 -18.14 8.88 -10.05
N VAL A 254 -18.18 7.59 -9.76
CA VAL A 254 -19.17 6.66 -10.29
C VAL A 254 -20.07 6.22 -9.12
N GLU A 255 -21.36 6.41 -9.23
CA GLU A 255 -22.38 5.93 -8.29
C GLU A 255 -23.07 4.70 -8.87
N GLY A 256 -23.44 3.74 -8.03
CA GLY A 256 -24.11 2.53 -8.49
C GLY A 256 -24.44 1.57 -7.37
N TYR A 257 -24.92 0.41 -7.77
CA TYR A 257 -25.29 -0.66 -6.85
C TYR A 257 -24.64 -1.98 -7.24
N LEU A 258 -24.06 -2.66 -6.26
CA LEU A 258 -23.49 -4.01 -6.41
C LEU A 258 -24.60 -5.04 -6.13
N ASP A 259 -24.99 -5.77 -7.17
CA ASP A 259 -26.09 -6.72 -7.12
C ASP A 259 -25.62 -8.08 -6.56
N PRO A 260 -26.25 -8.63 -5.49
CA PRO A 260 -25.89 -9.91 -4.94
C PRO A 260 -26.46 -11.13 -5.69
N ASP A 261 -27.35 -10.94 -6.68
CA ASP A 261 -27.92 -12.05 -7.46
C ASP A 261 -26.87 -12.66 -8.40
N PRO A 262 -26.48 -13.94 -8.23
CA PRO A 262 -25.53 -14.59 -9.12
C PRO A 262 -25.92 -14.60 -10.61
N ALA A 263 -27.22 -14.44 -10.92
CA ALA A 263 -27.68 -14.34 -12.32
C ALA A 263 -27.23 -13.05 -13.02
N THR A 264 -26.82 -12.03 -12.26
CA THR A 264 -26.31 -10.75 -12.77
C THR A 264 -24.78 -10.72 -12.87
N PHE A 265 -24.08 -11.73 -12.38
CA PHE A 265 -22.62 -11.78 -12.35
C PHE A 265 -22.03 -11.81 -13.77
N ALA A 266 -20.88 -11.19 -13.92
CA ALA A 266 -20.10 -11.19 -15.16
C ALA A 266 -18.74 -11.85 -14.93
N LEU A 267 -18.12 -12.33 -16.01
CA LEU A 267 -16.76 -12.86 -15.95
C LEU A 267 -15.79 -11.71 -15.65
N GLU A 268 -15.07 -11.80 -14.54
CA GLU A 268 -14.02 -10.89 -14.09
C GLU A 268 -12.67 -11.62 -14.13
N GLY A 269 -11.64 -10.96 -14.62
CA GLY A 269 -10.31 -11.55 -14.75
C GLY A 269 -10.07 -12.24 -16.12
N PRO A 270 -8.88 -12.83 -16.30
CA PRO A 270 -7.76 -12.78 -15.36
C PRO A 270 -7.19 -11.36 -15.20
N PHE A 271 -6.50 -11.11 -14.11
CA PHE A 271 -5.82 -9.84 -13.84
C PHE A 271 -4.46 -10.11 -13.18
N ALA A 272 -3.45 -9.37 -13.60
CA ALA A 272 -2.14 -9.45 -12.97
C ALA A 272 -2.16 -8.69 -11.64
N GLU A 273 -1.93 -9.40 -10.53
CA GLU A 273 -2.14 -8.95 -9.16
C GLU A 273 -0.86 -8.43 -8.48
N TYR A 274 -1.02 -7.75 -7.33
CA TYR A 274 0.04 -7.14 -6.55
C TYR A 274 1.24 -8.08 -6.22
N PRO A 275 1.10 -9.41 -6.05
CA PRO A 275 2.28 -10.26 -5.85
C PRO A 275 3.12 -10.46 -7.12
N GLY A 276 2.71 -9.90 -8.26
CA GLY A 276 3.38 -10.05 -9.55
C GLY A 276 2.96 -11.29 -10.34
N PHE A 277 1.90 -11.97 -9.93
CA PHE A 277 1.37 -13.16 -10.59
C PHE A 277 0.00 -12.90 -11.21
N LEU A 278 -0.33 -13.65 -12.24
CA LEU A 278 -1.63 -13.60 -12.88
C LEU A 278 -2.69 -14.27 -11.99
N GLY A 279 -3.73 -13.54 -11.63
CA GLY A 279 -4.91 -14.05 -10.95
C GLY A 279 -5.84 -14.82 -11.90
N SER A 280 -6.78 -15.56 -11.34
CA SER A 280 -7.77 -16.34 -12.10
C SER A 280 -8.93 -15.46 -12.59
N ALA A 281 -9.69 -15.99 -13.55
CA ALA A 281 -10.97 -15.44 -13.98
C ALA A 281 -12.14 -16.23 -13.34
N ALA A 282 -13.16 -15.52 -12.88
CA ALA A 282 -14.37 -16.14 -12.30
C ALA A 282 -15.59 -15.23 -12.50
N PRO A 283 -16.83 -15.78 -12.45
CA PRO A 283 -18.03 -14.97 -12.32
C PRO A 283 -17.96 -14.14 -11.02
N ALA A 284 -18.21 -12.85 -11.13
CA ALA A 284 -18.10 -11.90 -10.03
C ALA A 284 -19.28 -10.92 -10.03
N PRO A 285 -19.68 -10.38 -8.86
CA PRO A 285 -20.75 -9.41 -8.76
C PRO A 285 -20.39 -8.13 -9.56
N VAL A 286 -21.44 -7.44 -10.01
CA VAL A 286 -21.30 -6.30 -10.92
C VAL A 286 -21.88 -5.06 -10.27
N VAL A 287 -21.12 -3.97 -10.26
CA VAL A 287 -21.64 -2.64 -10.00
C VAL A 287 -22.39 -2.17 -11.25
N ARG A 288 -23.70 -1.99 -11.13
CA ARG A 288 -24.51 -1.30 -12.12
C ARG A 288 -24.42 0.20 -11.86
N VAL A 289 -23.85 0.91 -12.80
CA VAL A 289 -23.67 2.36 -12.71
C VAL A 289 -25.00 3.08 -12.93
N THR A 290 -25.35 3.99 -12.03
CA THR A 290 -26.56 4.80 -12.09
C THR A 290 -26.28 6.26 -12.43
N ARG A 291 -25.06 6.73 -12.14
CA ARG A 291 -24.62 8.10 -12.38
C ARG A 291 -23.10 8.18 -12.43
N ILE A 292 -22.60 9.06 -13.28
CA ILE A 292 -21.20 9.49 -13.27
C ILE A 292 -21.18 11.01 -13.12
N THR A 293 -20.37 11.51 -12.20
CA THR A 293 -20.07 12.94 -12.11
C THR A 293 -18.58 13.17 -12.31
N HIS A 294 -18.22 14.28 -12.93
CA HIS A 294 -16.80 14.60 -13.15
C HIS A 294 -16.54 16.10 -13.28
N ARG A 295 -15.33 16.51 -12.97
CA ARG A 295 -14.86 17.89 -13.22
C ARG A 295 -14.76 18.16 -14.71
N ASP A 296 -14.67 19.44 -15.07
CA ASP A 296 -14.23 19.85 -16.41
C ASP A 296 -12.80 19.36 -16.63
N ASP A 297 -12.52 18.76 -17.80
CA ASP A 297 -11.21 18.24 -18.20
C ASP A 297 -10.59 17.30 -17.13
N PRO A 298 -11.28 16.20 -16.78
CA PRO A 298 -10.90 15.34 -15.68
C PRO A 298 -9.66 14.51 -15.97
N VAL A 299 -9.00 14.04 -14.90
CA VAL A 299 -7.86 13.13 -14.96
C VAL A 299 -8.26 11.80 -14.30
N LEU A 300 -8.21 10.71 -15.04
CA LEU A 300 -8.36 9.37 -14.47
C LEU A 300 -7.05 8.96 -13.78
N ARG A 301 -7.15 8.46 -12.54
CA ARG A 301 -6.02 7.97 -11.74
C ARG A 301 -6.06 6.45 -11.67
N GLY A 302 -4.95 5.80 -11.97
CA GLY A 302 -4.80 4.36 -11.82
C GLY A 302 -3.36 3.97 -11.48
N THR A 303 -3.13 2.71 -11.12
CA THR A 303 -1.80 2.14 -10.89
C THR A 303 -1.62 0.82 -11.62
N LEU A 304 -0.38 0.49 -11.94
CA LEU A 304 0.01 -0.78 -12.54
C LEU A 304 0.19 -1.82 -11.42
N GLU A 305 -0.62 -2.85 -11.46
CA GLU A 305 -0.44 -4.10 -10.71
C GLU A 305 0.33 -5.13 -11.56
N GLY A 306 0.54 -6.34 -11.05
CA GLY A 306 1.15 -7.43 -11.81
C GLY A 306 2.66 -7.29 -12.05
N ILE A 307 3.32 -6.44 -11.30
CA ILE A 307 4.78 -6.38 -11.23
C ILE A 307 5.26 -6.93 -9.90
N ARG A 308 6.42 -7.58 -9.90
CA ARG A 308 7.01 -8.06 -8.65
C ARG A 308 7.16 -6.90 -7.67
N PRO A 309 6.67 -7.03 -6.42
CA PRO A 309 6.82 -5.99 -5.41
C PRO A 309 8.29 -5.58 -5.22
N GLY A 310 8.53 -4.32 -4.90
CA GLY A 310 9.87 -3.77 -4.74
C GLY A 310 9.85 -2.31 -4.32
N PHE A 311 11.02 -1.69 -4.31
CA PHE A 311 11.25 -0.34 -3.76
C PHE A 311 10.58 0.80 -4.55
N PHE A 312 10.14 0.54 -5.77
CA PHE A 312 9.55 1.52 -6.68
C PHE A 312 8.24 0.98 -7.26
N ASN A 313 7.25 0.81 -6.37
CA ASN A 313 5.92 0.35 -6.74
C ASN A 313 4.90 1.11 -5.89
N GLU A 314 3.85 1.64 -6.49
CA GLU A 314 2.85 2.45 -5.79
C GLU A 314 2.12 1.66 -4.68
N ASP A 315 1.82 0.39 -4.91
CA ASP A 315 1.20 -0.45 -3.89
C ASP A 315 2.17 -0.72 -2.72
N SER A 316 3.43 -1.05 -3.01
CA SER A 316 4.45 -1.30 -1.98
C SER A 316 4.75 -0.07 -1.11
N ILE A 317 4.60 1.15 -1.63
CA ILE A 317 4.76 2.39 -0.85
C ILE A 317 3.71 2.48 0.27
N THR A 318 2.54 1.89 0.12
CA THR A 318 1.53 1.86 1.19
C THR A 318 2.00 1.10 2.44
N ASN A 319 3.07 0.31 2.35
CA ASN A 319 3.68 -0.37 3.50
C ASN A 319 4.21 0.58 4.58
N PHE A 320 4.49 1.84 4.25
CA PHE A 320 4.78 2.86 5.26
C PHE A 320 3.58 3.07 6.20
N ALA A 321 2.38 3.24 5.66
CA ALA A 321 1.16 3.37 6.46
C ALA A 321 0.84 2.07 7.18
N ARG A 322 0.95 0.93 6.51
CA ARG A 322 0.72 -0.41 7.08
C ARG A 322 1.65 -0.65 8.28
N SER A 323 2.93 -0.28 8.18
CA SER A 323 3.91 -0.38 9.27
C SER A 323 3.53 0.49 10.47
N ALA A 324 3.12 1.73 10.22
CA ALA A 324 2.70 2.68 11.25
C ALA A 324 1.43 2.20 11.99
N ILE A 325 0.44 1.70 11.26
CA ILE A 325 -0.79 1.14 11.82
C ILE A 325 -0.49 -0.11 12.66
N THR A 326 0.33 -1.01 12.13
CA THR A 326 0.76 -2.23 12.83
C THR A 326 1.50 -1.90 14.12
N TRP A 327 2.36 -0.88 14.11
CA TRP A 327 3.05 -0.43 15.31
C TRP A 327 2.07 0.12 16.37
N ASN A 328 1.16 1.00 15.95
CA ASN A 328 0.11 1.52 16.84
C ASN A 328 -0.72 0.39 17.45
N MET A 329 -1.13 -0.58 16.62
CA MET A 329 -1.91 -1.74 17.06
C MET A 329 -1.18 -2.59 18.11
N LEU A 330 0.11 -2.88 17.91
CA LEU A 330 0.90 -3.64 18.91
C LEU A 330 0.98 -2.90 20.26
N GLU A 331 1.16 -1.57 20.23
CA GLU A 331 1.14 -0.75 21.45
C GLU A 331 -0.24 -0.76 22.13
N ASP A 332 -1.33 -0.66 21.36
CA ASP A 332 -2.71 -0.69 21.87
C ASP A 332 -3.07 -2.03 22.50
N LEU A 333 -2.48 -3.12 22.02
CA LEU A 333 -2.58 -4.45 22.62
C LEU A 333 -1.71 -4.60 23.90
N GLY A 334 -0.97 -3.57 24.28
CA GLY A 334 -0.11 -3.57 25.46
C GLY A 334 1.20 -4.32 25.30
N ILE A 335 1.67 -4.54 24.07
CA ILE A 335 2.98 -5.13 23.83
C ILE A 335 4.05 -4.05 24.04
N ASN A 336 4.78 -4.16 25.14
CA ASN A 336 5.83 -3.20 25.50
C ASN A 336 7.12 -3.46 24.71
N GLY A 337 7.96 -2.43 24.61
CA GLY A 337 9.31 -2.56 24.04
C GLY A 337 9.39 -2.65 22.52
N ILE A 338 8.31 -2.33 21.80
CA ILE A 338 8.37 -2.19 20.34
C ILE A 338 9.10 -0.89 20.01
N THR A 339 10.21 -0.98 19.29
CA THR A 339 11.04 0.18 18.93
C THR A 339 10.90 0.58 17.46
N ALA A 340 10.56 -0.39 16.59
CA ALA A 340 10.19 -0.13 15.20
C ALA A 340 9.39 -1.29 14.60
N VAL A 341 8.63 -1.01 13.54
CA VAL A 341 7.91 -2.00 12.73
C VAL A 341 8.13 -1.66 11.26
N TRP A 342 8.40 -2.69 10.45
CA TRP A 342 8.54 -2.55 9.02
C TRP A 342 7.86 -3.71 8.28
N MET A 343 6.89 -3.39 7.45
CA MET A 343 6.29 -4.32 6.51
C MET A 343 7.06 -4.20 5.20
N THR A 344 7.77 -5.25 4.81
CA THR A 344 8.77 -5.13 3.74
C THR A 344 8.14 -4.92 2.37
N GLU A 345 8.72 -4.04 1.59
CA GLU A 345 8.21 -3.71 0.25
C GLU A 345 8.30 -4.89 -0.72
N VAL A 346 9.40 -5.66 -0.62
CA VAL A 346 9.64 -6.82 -1.50
C VAL A 346 8.64 -7.95 -1.30
N SER A 347 7.97 -8.00 -0.16
CA SER A 347 6.89 -8.95 0.14
C SER A 347 5.50 -8.32 0.08
N ASN A 348 5.41 -7.00 -0.15
CA ASN A 348 4.19 -6.21 -0.05
C ASN A 348 3.45 -6.41 1.29
N GLY A 349 4.22 -6.43 2.39
CA GLY A 349 3.70 -6.58 3.75
C GLY A 349 3.40 -8.01 4.19
N GLN A 350 3.72 -9.01 3.38
CA GLN A 350 3.62 -10.42 3.80
C GLN A 350 4.71 -10.77 4.83
N ASP A 351 5.89 -10.16 4.71
CA ASP A 351 6.92 -10.21 5.73
C ASP A 351 6.86 -8.96 6.59
N THR A 352 6.74 -9.15 7.90
CA THR A 352 6.70 -8.06 8.87
C THR A 352 7.86 -8.21 9.83
N VAL A 353 8.71 -7.21 9.84
CA VAL A 353 9.83 -7.11 10.76
C VAL A 353 9.44 -6.26 11.95
N VAL A 354 9.64 -6.77 13.16
CA VAL A 354 9.39 -6.04 14.40
C VAL A 354 10.69 -5.95 15.19
N GLN A 355 11.13 -4.73 15.42
CA GLN A 355 12.28 -4.48 16.27
C GLN A 355 11.80 -4.26 17.71
N ILE A 356 12.45 -4.95 18.65
CA ILE A 356 12.08 -4.90 20.06
C ILE A 356 13.28 -4.62 20.97
N HIS A 357 13.00 -3.97 22.10
CA HIS A 357 13.81 -4.07 23.28
C HIS A 357 13.40 -5.35 24.04
N LYS A 358 14.17 -6.45 23.86
CA LYS A 358 13.81 -7.74 24.43
C LYS A 358 13.79 -7.68 25.96
N ALA A 359 12.60 -7.83 26.55
CA ALA A 359 12.39 -7.68 28.00
C ALA A 359 12.23 -9.01 28.74
N TYR A 360 11.83 -10.10 28.06
CA TYR A 360 11.56 -11.41 28.63
C TYR A 360 11.67 -12.53 27.59
N ARG A 361 11.79 -13.78 28.07
CA ARG A 361 11.70 -14.97 27.23
C ARG A 361 10.27 -15.07 26.65
N GLY A 362 10.15 -15.40 25.37
CA GLY A 362 8.87 -15.48 24.67
C GLY A 362 8.32 -14.13 24.20
N HIS A 363 9.09 -13.04 24.27
CA HIS A 363 8.65 -11.73 23.78
C HIS A 363 8.38 -11.74 22.26
N ALA A 364 9.25 -12.37 21.46
CA ALA A 364 9.05 -12.53 20.01
C ALA A 364 7.78 -13.34 19.70
N GLN A 365 7.53 -14.41 20.46
CA GLN A 365 6.33 -15.25 20.32
C GLN A 365 5.05 -14.46 20.64
N GLN A 366 5.09 -13.59 21.64
CA GLN A 366 3.96 -12.72 21.98
C GLN A 366 3.68 -11.70 20.86
N VAL A 367 4.72 -11.10 20.29
CA VAL A 367 4.59 -10.19 19.13
C VAL A 367 3.91 -10.90 17.96
N ALA A 368 4.39 -12.09 17.59
CA ALA A 368 3.82 -12.85 16.49
C ALA A 368 2.36 -13.25 16.75
N ALA A 369 2.05 -13.73 17.96
CA ALA A 369 0.67 -14.09 18.37
C ALA A 369 -0.27 -12.88 18.32
N ALA A 370 0.18 -11.70 18.74
CA ALA A 370 -0.58 -10.45 18.66
C ALA A 370 -0.87 -10.08 17.20
N LEU A 371 0.13 -10.09 16.33
CA LEU A 371 -0.03 -9.82 14.90
C LEU A 371 -1.04 -10.78 14.25
N TRP A 372 -0.92 -12.07 14.51
CA TRP A 372 -1.75 -13.11 13.87
C TRP A 372 -3.18 -13.18 14.43
N GLY A 373 -3.40 -12.65 15.63
CA GLY A 373 -4.71 -12.66 16.31
C GLY A 373 -5.61 -11.48 15.96
N THR A 374 -5.16 -10.53 15.14
CA THR A 374 -5.94 -9.33 14.82
C THR A 374 -6.65 -9.44 13.47
N GLY A 375 -7.79 -8.71 13.32
CA GLY A 375 -8.58 -8.69 12.08
C GLY A 375 -7.82 -8.12 10.87
N GLY A 376 -6.90 -7.18 11.07
CA GLY A 376 -6.05 -6.62 10.01
C GLY A 376 -5.02 -7.61 9.46
N SER A 377 -4.78 -8.73 10.15
CA SER A 377 -3.79 -9.73 9.78
C SER A 377 -4.20 -10.63 8.61
N VAL A 378 -5.44 -10.56 8.15
CA VAL A 378 -5.98 -11.44 7.09
C VAL A 378 -5.10 -11.47 5.84
N TRP A 379 -4.57 -10.31 5.46
CA TRP A 379 -3.83 -10.09 4.22
C TRP A 379 -2.32 -9.95 4.41
N PHE A 380 -1.85 -9.83 5.67
CA PHE A 380 -0.48 -9.49 6.00
C PHE A 380 0.10 -10.44 7.06
N HIS A 381 1.36 -10.25 7.39
CA HIS A 381 2.07 -10.95 8.47
C HIS A 381 2.15 -12.47 8.27
N LYS A 382 2.29 -12.94 7.00
CA LYS A 382 2.52 -14.36 6.73
C LYS A 382 3.78 -14.83 7.44
N ASN A 383 4.87 -14.07 7.32
CA ASN A 383 6.09 -14.27 8.07
C ASN A 383 6.31 -13.08 9.03
N VAL A 384 6.68 -13.38 10.25
CA VAL A 384 7.03 -12.39 11.28
C VAL A 384 8.49 -12.62 11.64
N ILE A 385 9.31 -11.59 11.49
CA ILE A 385 10.72 -11.59 11.85
C ILE A 385 10.88 -10.63 13.03
N VAL A 386 11.38 -11.12 14.17
CA VAL A 386 11.59 -10.27 15.34
C VAL A 386 13.09 -10.12 15.58
N VAL A 387 13.55 -8.87 15.65
CA VAL A 387 14.95 -8.50 15.87
C VAL A 387 15.09 -7.56 17.06
N GLU A 388 16.32 -7.30 17.49
CA GLU A 388 16.62 -6.27 18.50
C GLU A 388 17.16 -4.99 17.84
N GLU A 389 17.33 -3.92 18.65
CA GLU A 389 17.66 -2.55 18.25
C GLU A 389 18.98 -2.39 17.50
N ASP A 390 19.86 -3.41 17.55
CA ASP A 390 21.15 -3.44 16.86
C ASP A 390 21.06 -3.91 15.40
N ILE A 391 19.86 -4.18 14.90
CA ILE A 391 19.59 -4.55 13.52
C ILE A 391 18.76 -3.45 12.86
N ASP A 392 19.26 -2.87 11.78
CA ASP A 392 18.45 -1.97 10.94
C ASP A 392 17.40 -2.79 10.19
N ILE A 393 16.13 -2.53 10.49
CA ILE A 393 15.00 -3.25 9.90
C ILE A 393 14.69 -2.84 8.46
N HIS A 394 15.28 -1.76 7.97
CA HIS A 394 15.16 -1.30 6.58
C HIS A 394 16.31 -1.79 5.70
N ASP A 395 17.35 -2.38 6.31
CA ASP A 395 18.45 -3.01 5.59
C ASP A 395 18.21 -4.51 5.41
N PRO A 396 17.87 -4.99 4.19
CA PRO A 396 17.65 -6.40 3.93
C PRO A 396 18.91 -7.26 4.14
N VAL A 397 20.12 -6.66 4.06
CA VAL A 397 21.39 -7.38 4.32
C VAL A 397 21.54 -7.62 5.82
N ALA A 398 21.24 -6.62 6.66
CA ALA A 398 21.26 -6.77 8.12
C ALA A 398 20.22 -7.79 8.59
N LEU A 399 19.03 -7.80 7.98
CA LEU A 399 18.00 -8.79 8.27
C LEU A 399 18.41 -10.21 7.88
N ASP A 400 18.97 -10.41 6.69
CA ASP A 400 19.45 -11.72 6.23
C ASP A 400 20.59 -12.22 7.13
N TRP A 401 21.50 -11.33 7.51
CA TRP A 401 22.55 -11.64 8.49
C TRP A 401 21.96 -12.06 9.85
N ALA A 402 21.00 -11.32 10.39
CA ALA A 402 20.38 -11.66 11.67
C ALA A 402 19.65 -13.01 11.61
N MET A 403 18.91 -13.27 10.55
CA MET A 403 18.22 -14.54 10.34
C MET A 403 19.21 -15.71 10.22
N THR A 404 20.35 -15.51 9.55
CA THR A 404 21.36 -16.55 9.38
C THR A 404 22.10 -16.90 10.67
N TYR A 405 22.46 -15.90 11.48
CA TYR A 405 23.38 -16.09 12.60
C TYR A 405 22.73 -16.04 13.99
N ARG A 406 21.45 -15.65 14.09
CA ARG A 406 20.72 -15.60 15.38
C ARG A 406 19.61 -16.64 15.47
N VAL A 407 19.02 -17.07 14.35
CA VAL A 407 17.94 -18.05 14.35
C VAL A 407 18.51 -19.46 14.44
N ASN A 408 18.13 -20.19 15.47
CA ASN A 408 18.43 -21.61 15.63
C ASN A 408 17.12 -22.40 15.79
N ALA A 409 16.68 -23.04 14.71
CA ALA A 409 15.45 -23.82 14.69
C ALA A 409 15.40 -24.91 15.78
N GLY A 410 16.56 -25.46 16.16
CA GLY A 410 16.67 -26.46 17.22
C GLY A 410 16.43 -25.92 18.63
N LEU A 411 16.49 -24.59 18.82
CA LEU A 411 16.18 -23.91 20.09
C LEU A 411 14.74 -23.33 20.13
N GLY A 412 13.94 -23.54 19.07
CA GLY A 412 12.57 -23.05 19.03
C GLY A 412 12.44 -21.63 18.52
N ASP A 413 13.48 -21.07 17.87
CA ASP A 413 13.45 -19.73 17.30
C ASP A 413 12.58 -19.66 16.03
N ILE A 414 12.13 -20.80 15.51
CA ILE A 414 11.12 -20.89 14.44
C ILE A 414 9.84 -21.50 15.02
N ALA A 415 8.72 -20.79 14.84
CA ALA A 415 7.40 -21.28 15.24
C ALA A 415 6.43 -21.21 14.05
N PHE A 416 5.59 -22.24 13.92
CA PHE A 416 4.55 -22.33 12.90
C PHE A 416 3.18 -22.13 13.54
N TYR A 417 2.32 -21.37 12.87
CA TYR A 417 0.94 -21.14 13.28
C TYR A 417 -0.02 -21.32 12.10
N GLY A 418 -0.89 -22.31 12.21
CA GLY A 418 -1.84 -22.61 11.14
C GLY A 418 -2.51 -23.98 11.30
N PRO A 419 -3.49 -24.30 10.42
CA PRO A 419 -3.95 -23.44 9.32
C PRO A 419 -4.63 -22.15 9.82
N THR A 420 -4.45 -21.06 9.09
CA THR A 420 -5.07 -19.77 9.40
C THR A 420 -5.47 -19.07 8.09
N MET A 421 -6.32 -18.07 8.22
CA MET A 421 -6.76 -17.24 7.11
C MET A 421 -5.58 -16.52 6.45
N GLY A 422 -5.57 -16.44 5.11
CA GLY A 422 -4.55 -15.76 4.32
C GLY A 422 -5.07 -15.20 3.01
N SER A 423 -4.20 -14.53 2.28
CA SER A 423 -4.55 -13.93 0.99
C SER A 423 -4.91 -15.01 -0.05
N PRO A 424 -6.07 -14.91 -0.72
CA PRO A 424 -6.41 -15.79 -1.83
C PRO A 424 -5.56 -15.53 -3.08
N LEU A 425 -4.77 -14.46 -3.09
CA LEU A 425 -3.88 -14.08 -4.18
C LEU A 425 -2.45 -14.62 -4.00
N ASP A 426 -2.19 -15.38 -2.93
CA ASP A 426 -0.89 -15.99 -2.68
C ASP A 426 -0.75 -17.30 -3.47
N PRO A 427 0.13 -17.36 -4.49
CA PRO A 427 0.28 -18.54 -5.34
C PRO A 427 0.97 -19.72 -4.63
N SER A 428 1.51 -19.53 -3.44
CA SER A 428 2.10 -20.62 -2.65
C SER A 428 1.05 -21.50 -1.97
N THR A 429 -0.20 -21.05 -1.91
CA THR A 429 -1.33 -21.85 -1.42
C THR A 429 -1.94 -22.66 -2.57
N PRO A 430 -2.15 -23.99 -2.41
CA PRO A 430 -2.80 -24.80 -3.43
C PRO A 430 -4.18 -24.22 -3.82
N PRO A 431 -4.55 -24.22 -5.12
CA PRO A 431 -5.80 -23.60 -5.60
C PRO A 431 -7.07 -24.10 -4.88
N GLU A 432 -7.12 -25.39 -4.51
CA GLU A 432 -8.24 -26.00 -3.78
C GLU A 432 -8.41 -25.48 -2.35
N LYS A 433 -7.38 -24.83 -1.79
CA LYS A 433 -7.37 -24.18 -0.46
C LYS A 433 -7.49 -22.66 -0.55
N ASN A 434 -7.48 -22.12 -1.76
CA ASN A 434 -7.41 -20.68 -2.03
C ASN A 434 -8.74 -20.12 -2.58
N ASP A 435 -9.82 -20.89 -2.50
CA ASP A 435 -11.15 -20.50 -2.95
C ASP A 435 -11.83 -19.58 -1.91
N ALA A 436 -11.66 -18.27 -2.10
CA ALA A 436 -12.24 -17.27 -1.21
C ALA A 436 -13.78 -17.23 -1.26
N ALA A 437 -14.39 -17.59 -2.38
CA ALA A 437 -15.84 -17.66 -2.49
C ALA A 437 -16.42 -18.78 -1.61
N LYS A 438 -15.69 -19.89 -1.48
CA LYS A 438 -16.09 -21.05 -0.67
C LYS A 438 -15.70 -20.92 0.79
N TYR A 439 -14.51 -20.38 1.08
CA TYR A 439 -13.91 -20.39 2.43
C TYR A 439 -13.77 -19.01 3.06
N GLY A 440 -14.17 -17.95 2.36
CA GLY A 440 -14.05 -16.55 2.83
C GLY A 440 -12.66 -15.93 2.66
N ALA A 441 -11.62 -16.75 2.51
CA ALA A 441 -10.23 -16.35 2.35
C ALA A 441 -9.39 -17.51 1.77
N GLY A 442 -8.11 -17.26 1.49
CA GLY A 442 -7.11 -18.31 1.31
C GLY A 442 -6.65 -18.91 2.64
N GLU A 443 -5.83 -19.97 2.57
CA GLU A 443 -5.26 -20.63 3.75
C GLU A 443 -3.75 -20.37 3.84
N TRP A 444 -3.27 -19.98 5.02
CA TRP A 444 -1.84 -19.89 5.32
C TRP A 444 -1.42 -20.75 6.50
N THR A 445 -0.16 -21.22 6.48
CA THR A 445 0.62 -21.47 7.67
C THR A 445 1.59 -20.32 7.85
N ARG A 446 1.51 -19.63 8.98
CA ARG A 446 2.32 -18.47 9.33
C ARG A 446 3.59 -18.91 10.04
N VAL A 447 4.67 -18.12 9.89
CA VAL A 447 5.98 -18.46 10.46
C VAL A 447 6.52 -17.29 11.27
N LEU A 448 6.98 -17.56 12.49
CA LEU A 448 7.83 -16.67 13.26
C LEU A 448 9.29 -17.05 13.06
N PHE A 449 10.13 -16.05 12.88
CA PHE A 449 11.58 -16.13 13.02
C PHE A 449 11.99 -15.22 14.20
N ASP A 450 12.36 -15.82 15.34
CA ASP A 450 12.94 -15.09 16.47
C ASP A 450 14.44 -14.89 16.19
N ALA A 451 14.78 -13.78 15.56
CA ALA A 451 16.16 -13.38 15.27
C ALA A 451 16.71 -12.41 16.34
N THR A 452 16.19 -12.49 17.55
CA THR A 452 16.77 -11.80 18.70
C THR A 452 17.97 -12.59 19.25
N ARG A 453 18.77 -11.94 20.10
CA ARG A 453 19.86 -12.64 20.79
C ARG A 453 19.30 -13.66 21.78
N SER A 454 19.79 -14.90 21.71
CA SER A 454 19.35 -15.96 22.61
C SER A 454 19.69 -15.65 24.06
N TRP A 455 18.75 -15.90 24.97
CA TRP A 455 18.98 -15.89 26.43
C TRP A 455 19.15 -17.30 27.01
N GLU A 456 19.23 -18.30 26.15
CA GLU A 456 19.43 -19.70 26.55
C GLU A 456 20.91 -20.04 26.81
N PHE A 457 21.84 -19.16 26.38
CA PHE A 457 23.27 -19.39 26.61
C PHE A 457 23.66 -18.88 28.00
N GLU A 458 24.60 -19.58 28.64
CA GLU A 458 25.18 -19.10 29.90
C GLU A 458 26.02 -17.83 29.65
N PRO A 459 25.95 -16.83 30.53
CA PRO A 459 26.79 -15.64 30.42
C PRO A 459 28.29 -15.99 30.42
N ARG A 460 29.05 -15.35 29.55
CA ARG A 460 30.52 -15.61 29.45
C ARG A 460 31.31 -14.33 29.75
N PRO A 461 32.44 -14.46 30.51
CA PRO A 461 33.31 -13.33 30.79
C PRO A 461 33.85 -12.66 29.50
N GLU A 462 34.22 -13.43 28.49
CA GLU A 462 34.73 -12.96 27.20
C GLU A 462 33.65 -12.21 26.39
N TRP A 463 32.38 -12.36 26.72
CA TRP A 463 31.27 -11.60 26.16
C TRP A 463 30.86 -10.41 27.04
N GLY A 464 31.70 -10.04 28.03
CA GLY A 464 31.35 -9.02 29.01
C GLY A 464 30.17 -9.39 29.92
N GLY A 465 30.02 -10.70 30.23
CA GLY A 465 28.94 -11.22 31.07
C GLY A 465 27.58 -11.32 30.37
N ARG A 466 27.52 -11.23 29.05
CA ARG A 466 26.30 -11.35 28.25
C ARG A 466 25.97 -12.81 27.92
N HIS A 467 24.69 -13.08 27.64
CA HIS A 467 24.22 -14.39 27.19
C HIS A 467 24.53 -14.67 25.71
N PHE A 468 24.90 -13.65 24.92
CA PHE A 468 25.16 -13.76 23.48
C PHE A 468 26.43 -12.97 23.11
N PRO A 469 27.24 -13.44 22.16
CA PRO A 469 28.45 -12.73 21.77
C PRO A 469 28.13 -11.33 21.24
N PRO A 470 28.91 -10.31 21.61
CA PRO A 470 28.76 -8.97 21.06
C PRO A 470 29.21 -8.94 19.60
N ILE A 471 28.61 -8.07 18.81
CA ILE A 471 29.13 -7.73 17.48
C ILE A 471 30.47 -6.99 17.68
N ASP A 472 31.48 -7.40 16.95
CA ASP A 472 32.76 -6.69 16.93
C ASP A 472 32.60 -5.32 16.23
N LYS A 473 33.09 -4.28 16.86
CA LYS A 473 33.04 -2.90 16.35
C LYS A 473 34.40 -2.24 16.51
N VAL A 474 34.70 -1.33 15.60
CA VAL A 474 35.89 -0.47 15.75
C VAL A 474 35.71 0.39 17.01
N ASP A 475 36.78 0.53 17.79
CA ASP A 475 36.76 1.44 18.93
C ASP A 475 36.46 2.88 18.48
N PRO A 476 35.46 3.57 19.08
CA PRO A 476 35.03 4.89 18.62
C PRO A 476 36.15 5.95 18.59
N ALA A 477 37.12 5.87 19.51
CA ALA A 477 38.28 6.80 19.52
C ALA A 477 39.25 6.48 18.37
N LEU A 478 39.40 5.19 18.04
CA LEU A 478 40.17 4.76 16.87
C LEU A 478 39.46 5.19 15.58
N GLU A 479 38.16 5.01 15.50
CA GLU A 479 37.35 5.39 14.36
C GLU A 479 37.46 6.89 14.08
N ALA A 480 37.24 7.72 15.10
CA ALA A 480 37.41 9.18 14.99
C ALA A 480 38.81 9.58 14.53
N ARG A 481 39.84 8.88 15.02
CA ARG A 481 41.25 9.13 14.60
C ARG A 481 41.47 8.74 13.13
N ILE A 482 40.88 7.64 12.67
CA ILE A 482 40.97 7.20 11.27
C ILE A 482 40.22 8.22 10.38
N ALA A 483 39.03 8.63 10.76
CA ALA A 483 38.25 9.61 10.05
C ALA A 483 38.98 10.93 9.86
N ALA A 484 39.60 11.44 10.93
CA ALA A 484 40.38 12.69 10.91
C ALA A 484 41.63 12.63 10.00
N ARG A 485 42.12 11.43 9.69
CA ARG A 485 43.32 11.20 8.89
C ARG A 485 43.04 10.52 7.56
N TRP A 486 41.78 10.38 7.17
CA TRP A 486 41.40 9.57 6.01
C TRP A 486 42.07 9.98 4.71
N GLU A 487 42.20 11.29 4.48
CA GLU A 487 42.88 11.84 3.31
C GLU A 487 44.38 11.50 3.27
N GLU A 488 45.03 11.39 4.46
CA GLU A 488 46.42 11.00 4.56
C GLU A 488 46.71 9.59 4.05
N TYR A 489 45.69 8.71 4.09
CA TYR A 489 45.82 7.32 3.62
C TYR A 489 45.76 7.21 2.09
N GLY A 490 45.34 8.26 1.37
CA GLY A 490 45.33 8.28 -0.10
C GLY A 490 44.39 7.26 -0.76
N ILE A 491 43.33 6.86 -0.04
CA ILE A 491 42.41 5.80 -0.51
C ILE A 491 41.50 6.29 -1.64
N GLY A 492 41.35 7.60 -1.83
CA GLY A 492 40.62 8.18 -2.98
C GLY A 492 39.10 8.11 -2.94
N ILE A 493 38.50 7.58 -1.86
CA ILE A 493 37.06 7.58 -1.59
C ILE A 493 36.78 8.29 -0.26
N PRO A 494 35.61 8.90 -0.06
CA PRO A 494 35.24 9.53 1.21
C PRO A 494 35.25 8.53 2.36
N TYR A 495 35.64 8.98 3.56
CA TYR A 495 35.41 8.19 4.76
C TYR A 495 33.92 8.15 5.08
N LEU A 496 33.49 6.96 5.43
CA LEU A 496 32.12 6.73 5.89
C LEU A 496 32.20 6.05 7.25
N ASP A 497 31.47 6.61 8.22
CA ASP A 497 31.20 5.94 9.48
C ASP A 497 30.34 4.67 9.27
N ASP A 498 30.20 3.86 10.31
CA ASP A 498 29.49 2.59 10.21
C ASP A 498 28.05 2.76 9.68
N GLU A 499 27.33 3.82 10.10
CA GLU A 499 25.97 4.09 9.63
C GLU A 499 25.92 4.43 8.13
N ARG A 500 26.89 5.20 7.62
CA ARG A 500 26.96 5.53 6.20
C ARG A 500 27.48 4.39 5.35
N ARG A 501 28.29 3.48 5.90
CA ARG A 501 28.73 2.26 5.20
C ARG A 501 27.55 1.31 4.92
N GLU A 502 26.62 1.16 5.85
CA GLU A 502 25.40 0.38 5.66
C GLU A 502 24.55 0.95 4.52
N LEU A 503 24.31 2.27 4.50
CA LEU A 503 23.59 2.95 3.42
C LEU A 503 24.27 2.79 2.05
N LEU A 504 25.61 2.81 2.00
CA LEU A 504 26.37 2.66 0.76
C LEU A 504 26.29 1.26 0.19
N THR A 505 26.21 0.23 1.02
CA THR A 505 26.06 -1.14 0.57
C THR A 505 24.77 -1.31 -0.24
N MET A 506 23.69 -0.64 0.16
CA MET A 506 22.43 -0.64 -0.58
C MET A 506 22.51 0.17 -1.89
N GLU A 507 23.15 1.35 -1.88
CA GLU A 507 23.40 2.12 -3.11
C GLU A 507 24.33 1.39 -4.09
N GLN A 508 25.36 0.73 -3.60
CA GLN A 508 26.28 -0.06 -4.43
C GLN A 508 25.60 -1.31 -4.99
N LEU A 509 24.78 -2.01 -4.22
CA LEU A 509 23.95 -3.11 -4.70
C LEU A 509 22.94 -2.63 -5.74
N SER A 510 22.29 -1.49 -5.50
CA SER A 510 21.38 -0.85 -6.44
C SER A 510 22.08 -0.41 -7.75
N ARG A 511 23.33 0.09 -7.67
CA ARG A 511 24.13 0.43 -8.86
C ARG A 511 24.58 -0.82 -9.62
N ARG A 512 25.05 -1.85 -8.93
CA ARG A 512 25.46 -3.14 -9.55
C ARG A 512 24.30 -3.86 -10.23
N LEU A 513 23.07 -3.74 -9.69
CA LEU A 513 21.87 -4.28 -10.31
C LEU A 513 21.42 -3.46 -11.55
N LYS A 514 21.90 -2.20 -11.70
CA LYS A 514 21.66 -1.37 -12.88
C LYS A 514 22.66 -1.65 -14.02
N ASP A 515 23.81 -2.21 -13.70
CA ASP A 515 24.87 -2.54 -14.66
C ASP A 515 24.74 -3.99 -15.23
N VAL A 516 23.73 -4.74 -14.81
CA VAL A 516 23.34 -6.07 -15.29
C VAL A 516 22.01 -5.98 -16.05
#